data_07210306d1dd7b1a4a8cf90c5b4a05aa
#
_entry.id   07210306d1dd7b1a4a8cf90c5b4a05aa
#
_cell.length_a   1.000
_cell.length_b   1.000
_cell.length_c   1.000
_cell.angle_alpha   90.00
_cell.angle_beta   90.00
_cell.angle_gamma   90.00
#
_symmetry.space_group_name_H-M   'P 1'
#
loop_
_entity.id
_entity.type
_entity.pdbx_description
1 polymer ?
#
loop_
_entity_poly.entity_id
_entity_poly.type
_entity_poly.pdbx_seq_one_letter_code
_entity_poly.pdbx_strand_id
1 'polypeptide(L)'
;MPSQLDLAIDATIARLMDNDGPLSLTYAEKYGVQMPVFAKAPGNMSDYLAFFCATHADKEFLVDGDIRLSFADTYSAARALAGGLVDGYGLQKGDRVGIAARNSANWIVAYMAIVMAGGVATLLNGWWQGGELAEGIRMVGCRFVLADTQRAARMAEQDLGGCELLIINHDSLPLDGLSVLTAKGGGADTPLPAIDPLDNATILYTSGSTGQSKGAVSDHRAVVQGAMSYVGQTLVFFDLLSSTGQAMPAQPSALVNVPLFHVTASIPLVLQSFAIGRKLVLMPKWDAEEAMRIIEKERISYFVGVPLMSIELATHPARHKYDLTSCTAFAAGGAPRPVEHVKKIRKEMSWGYPLLGYGLTETNGVGCGNFTDNYLEKPASTGPATKPIVEVQMLDDDGNILPQGERGEVAIRTIANFNGYWNNEGATRDAFTADGFFRTGDIGYLDEDGYLFIVDRKKDIIIRGGENISCPEVEAAAYEHDSIVELSVFGIADEKYGEVPGIVYQTKDGVTLTEEELKAFLAPRLAPFKMPAHFWQVDEPLPRLGTQKIDRVTLRREYNAK
;
A
#
# COMPACT_ATOMS: atom_id res chain seq x y z
N MET A 1 -5.96 27.10 11.37
CA MET A 1 -6.37 27.67 10.05
C MET A 1 -5.61 26.93 8.96
N PRO A 2 -6.25 26.58 7.84
CA PRO A 2 -5.59 25.91 6.73
C PRO A 2 -4.31 26.63 6.30
N SER A 3 -3.28 25.89 5.92
CA SER A 3 -2.03 26.44 5.41
C SER A 3 -2.24 27.13 4.05
N GLN A 4 -1.28 27.96 3.62
CA GLN A 4 -1.32 28.53 2.27
C GLN A 4 -1.30 27.43 1.20
N LEU A 5 -0.61 26.32 1.47
CA LEU A 5 -0.57 25.16 0.58
C LEU A 5 -1.94 24.46 0.52
N ASP A 6 -2.65 24.29 1.64
CA ASP A 6 -4.01 23.73 1.64
C ASP A 6 -4.97 24.55 0.77
N LEU A 7 -4.92 25.89 0.92
CA LEU A 7 -5.72 26.81 0.12
C LEU A 7 -5.39 26.70 -1.37
N ALA A 8 -4.10 26.57 -1.71
CA ALA A 8 -3.67 26.39 -3.09
C ALA A 8 -4.09 25.03 -3.67
N ILE A 9 -4.01 23.96 -2.87
CA ILE A 9 -4.49 22.62 -3.24
C ILE A 9 -6.00 22.66 -3.51
N ASP A 10 -6.79 23.21 -2.61
CA ASP A 10 -8.25 23.29 -2.73
C ASP A 10 -8.67 24.12 -3.96
N ALA A 11 -8.02 25.26 -4.20
CA ALA A 11 -8.26 26.08 -5.38
C ALA A 11 -7.90 25.34 -6.68
N THR A 12 -6.81 24.57 -6.68
CA THR A 12 -6.40 23.77 -7.84
C THR A 12 -7.38 22.62 -8.10
N ILE A 13 -7.83 21.91 -7.05
CA ILE A 13 -8.85 20.87 -7.18
C ILE A 13 -10.13 21.45 -7.78
N ALA A 14 -10.62 22.57 -7.23
CA ALA A 14 -11.82 23.23 -7.74
C ALA A 14 -11.70 23.57 -9.23
N ARG A 15 -10.56 24.14 -9.66
CA ARG A 15 -10.29 24.46 -11.07
C ARG A 15 -10.20 23.22 -11.96
N LEU A 16 -9.58 22.13 -11.50
CA LEU A 16 -9.48 20.88 -12.27
C LEU A 16 -10.82 20.11 -12.33
N MET A 17 -11.75 20.40 -11.44
CA MET A 17 -13.11 19.88 -11.46
C MET A 17 -14.07 20.70 -12.33
N ASP A 18 -13.77 21.98 -12.57
CA ASP A 18 -14.63 22.91 -13.29
C ASP A 18 -14.61 22.67 -14.82
N ASN A 19 -15.71 23.13 -15.51
CA ASN A 19 -15.83 23.13 -16.97
C ASN A 19 -15.45 21.80 -17.64
N ASP A 20 -15.91 20.69 -17.10
CA ASP A 20 -15.58 19.36 -17.62
C ASP A 20 -14.08 19.04 -17.58
N GLY A 21 -13.39 19.54 -16.52
CA GLY A 21 -11.98 19.31 -16.25
C GLY A 21 -11.63 17.83 -16.00
N PRO A 22 -10.34 17.50 -15.87
CA PRO A 22 -9.89 16.11 -15.68
C PRO A 22 -10.36 15.46 -14.38
N LEU A 23 -10.74 16.25 -13.38
CA LEU A 23 -11.28 15.78 -12.09
C LEU A 23 -12.79 16.04 -11.96
N SER A 24 -13.50 16.31 -13.06
CA SER A 24 -14.96 16.47 -13.05
C SER A 24 -15.63 15.24 -12.45
N LEU A 25 -16.74 15.48 -11.71
CA LEU A 25 -17.44 14.43 -10.98
C LEU A 25 -18.79 14.11 -11.57
N THR A 26 -19.20 12.86 -11.40
CA THR A 26 -20.57 12.40 -11.45
C THR A 26 -20.83 11.56 -10.19
N TYR A 27 -21.98 10.89 -10.10
CA TYR A 27 -22.34 10.09 -8.93
C TYR A 27 -22.67 8.66 -9.34
N ALA A 28 -22.32 7.72 -8.46
CA ALA A 28 -22.68 6.31 -8.60
C ALA A 28 -23.10 5.74 -7.25
N GLU A 29 -24.01 4.78 -7.28
CA GLU A 29 -24.46 4.09 -6.07
C GLU A 29 -23.45 3.01 -5.64
N LYS A 30 -23.14 2.97 -4.34
CA LYS A 30 -22.47 1.87 -3.66
C LYS A 30 -22.98 1.78 -2.22
N TYR A 31 -23.29 0.58 -1.74
CA TYR A 31 -23.88 0.31 -0.41
C TYR A 31 -25.19 1.09 -0.15
N GLY A 32 -26.00 1.33 -1.18
CA GLY A 32 -27.23 2.11 -1.07
C GLY A 32 -27.03 3.63 -0.95
N VAL A 33 -25.78 4.12 -1.12
CA VAL A 33 -25.43 5.54 -1.00
C VAL A 33 -24.88 6.07 -2.32
N GLN A 34 -25.29 7.28 -2.73
CA GLN A 34 -24.73 7.98 -3.86
C GLN A 34 -23.36 8.59 -3.49
N MET A 35 -22.31 8.17 -4.19
CA MET A 35 -20.95 8.62 -3.95
C MET A 35 -20.35 9.30 -5.18
N PRO A 36 -19.48 10.32 -5.00
CA PRO A 36 -18.81 10.96 -6.12
C PRO A 36 -17.84 10.00 -6.81
N VAL A 37 -17.78 10.08 -8.15
CA VAL A 37 -16.84 9.34 -9.00
C VAL A 37 -16.26 10.29 -10.03
N PHE A 38 -15.02 10.06 -10.45
CA PHE A 38 -14.41 10.79 -11.55
C PHE A 38 -15.13 10.44 -12.85
N ALA A 39 -15.81 11.42 -13.44
CA ALA A 39 -16.68 11.23 -14.59
C ALA A 39 -15.94 10.77 -15.86
N LYS A 40 -14.66 11.14 -15.99
CA LYS A 40 -13.81 10.81 -17.14
C LYS A 40 -12.95 9.56 -16.93
N ALA A 41 -13.06 8.90 -15.80
CA ALA A 41 -12.36 7.65 -15.56
C ALA A 41 -12.89 6.54 -16.50
N PRO A 42 -12.02 5.70 -17.09
CA PRO A 42 -12.46 4.50 -17.77
C PRO A 42 -13.36 3.64 -16.88
N GLY A 43 -14.38 3.00 -17.46
CA GLY A 43 -15.39 2.28 -16.67
C GLY A 43 -14.86 1.03 -15.97
N ASN A 44 -13.87 0.37 -16.55
CA ASN A 44 -13.27 -0.85 -16.02
C ASN A 44 -11.75 -0.87 -16.23
N MET A 45 -11.06 -1.82 -15.63
CA MET A 45 -9.61 -1.91 -15.71
C MET A 45 -9.09 -2.26 -17.12
N SER A 46 -9.81 -3.06 -17.90
CA SER A 46 -9.39 -3.37 -19.28
C SER A 46 -9.35 -2.11 -20.13
N ASP A 47 -10.40 -1.28 -20.07
CA ASP A 47 -10.47 0.00 -20.76
C ASP A 47 -9.42 0.99 -20.24
N TYR A 48 -9.18 1.00 -18.92
CA TYR A 48 -8.14 1.80 -18.28
C TYR A 48 -6.75 1.49 -18.83
N LEU A 49 -6.40 0.21 -18.89
CA LEU A 49 -5.11 -0.26 -19.41
C LEU A 49 -4.97 0.04 -20.89
N ALA A 50 -6.01 -0.21 -21.70
CA ALA A 50 -6.01 0.06 -23.13
C ALA A 50 -5.81 1.55 -23.42
N PHE A 51 -6.58 2.42 -22.75
CA PHE A 51 -6.54 3.86 -22.95
C PHE A 51 -5.16 4.45 -22.63
N PHE A 52 -4.63 4.14 -21.45
CA PHE A 52 -3.37 4.75 -21.01
C PHE A 52 -2.13 4.14 -21.68
N CYS A 53 -2.15 2.85 -22.01
CA CYS A 53 -1.08 2.25 -22.82
C CYS A 53 -1.03 2.84 -24.22
N ALA A 54 -2.17 3.14 -24.83
CA ALA A 54 -2.22 3.83 -26.12
C ALA A 54 -1.75 5.29 -26.01
N THR A 55 -2.12 6.00 -24.92
CA THR A 55 -1.73 7.39 -24.67
C THR A 55 -0.21 7.55 -24.53
N HIS A 56 0.47 6.57 -23.96
CA HIS A 56 1.90 6.62 -23.67
C HIS A 56 2.71 5.60 -24.49
N ALA A 57 2.19 5.09 -25.60
CA ALA A 57 2.66 3.91 -26.34
C ALA A 57 4.19 3.77 -26.45
N ASP A 58 4.86 4.83 -26.90
CA ASP A 58 6.30 4.82 -27.19
C ASP A 58 7.18 5.08 -25.97
N LYS A 59 6.60 5.44 -24.81
CA LYS A 59 7.36 5.67 -23.58
C LYS A 59 7.80 4.34 -22.98
N GLU A 60 8.99 4.34 -22.40
CA GLU A 60 9.47 3.21 -21.59
C GLU A 60 8.60 3.05 -20.36
N PHE A 61 8.13 1.83 -20.10
CA PHE A 61 7.25 1.57 -18.97
C PHE A 61 7.88 0.67 -17.91
N LEU A 62 8.26 -0.56 -18.26
CA LEU A 62 8.82 -1.52 -17.33
C LEU A 62 10.31 -1.74 -17.56
N VAL A 63 11.09 -1.63 -16.49
CA VAL A 63 12.51 -1.94 -16.47
C VAL A 63 12.76 -2.99 -15.37
N ASP A 64 13.20 -4.19 -15.75
CA ASP A 64 13.47 -5.31 -14.86
C ASP A 64 14.81 -5.94 -15.24
N GLY A 65 15.89 -5.50 -14.61
CA GLY A 65 17.24 -5.84 -15.02
C GLY A 65 17.55 -5.33 -16.44
N ASP A 66 17.76 -6.27 -17.38
CA ASP A 66 18.00 -5.98 -18.79
C ASP A 66 16.70 -5.94 -19.64
N ILE A 67 15.57 -6.36 -19.05
CA ILE A 67 14.27 -6.30 -19.73
C ILE A 67 13.78 -4.86 -19.70
N ARG A 68 13.49 -4.32 -20.90
CA ARG A 68 12.94 -2.97 -21.07
C ARG A 68 11.76 -3.04 -22.03
N LEU A 69 10.60 -2.56 -21.58
CA LEU A 69 9.35 -2.62 -22.32
C LEU A 69 8.72 -1.23 -22.38
N SER A 70 8.23 -0.86 -23.54
CA SER A 70 7.34 0.29 -23.68
C SER A 70 5.93 -0.02 -23.16
N PHE A 71 5.08 1.00 -23.04
CA PHE A 71 3.65 0.80 -22.76
C PHE A 71 2.98 -0.06 -23.84
N ALA A 72 3.33 0.16 -25.12
CA ALA A 72 2.80 -0.63 -26.24
C ALA A 72 3.24 -2.10 -26.17
N ASP A 73 4.53 -2.37 -25.90
CA ASP A 73 5.04 -3.74 -25.76
C ASP A 73 4.34 -4.47 -24.62
N THR A 74 4.21 -3.79 -23.48
CA THR A 74 3.57 -4.33 -22.28
C THR A 74 2.09 -4.68 -22.55
N TYR A 75 1.36 -3.76 -23.19
CA TYR A 75 -0.04 -3.99 -23.54
C TYR A 75 -0.21 -5.13 -24.54
N SER A 76 0.61 -5.15 -25.60
CA SER A 76 0.55 -6.17 -26.64
C SER A 76 0.82 -7.57 -26.07
N ALA A 77 1.80 -7.70 -25.17
CA ALA A 77 2.07 -8.95 -24.49
C ALA A 77 0.87 -9.37 -23.61
N ALA A 78 0.37 -8.47 -22.77
CA ALA A 78 -0.78 -8.75 -21.91
C ALA A 78 -2.03 -9.15 -22.72
N ARG A 79 -2.28 -8.48 -23.85
CA ARG A 79 -3.41 -8.76 -24.75
C ARG A 79 -3.32 -10.17 -25.35
N ALA A 80 -2.15 -10.58 -25.81
CA ALA A 80 -1.93 -11.93 -26.33
C ALA A 80 -2.13 -13.02 -25.26
N LEU A 81 -1.59 -12.78 -24.07
CA LEU A 81 -1.71 -13.70 -22.93
C LEU A 81 -3.16 -13.79 -22.42
N ALA A 82 -3.91 -12.69 -22.42
CA ALA A 82 -5.34 -12.69 -22.11
C ALA A 82 -6.13 -13.56 -23.08
N GLY A 83 -5.82 -13.48 -24.39
CA GLY A 83 -6.41 -14.37 -25.39
C GLY A 83 -6.10 -15.84 -25.15
N GLY A 84 -4.88 -16.15 -24.71
CA GLY A 84 -4.50 -17.51 -24.34
C GLY A 84 -5.27 -18.04 -23.12
N LEU A 85 -5.49 -17.20 -22.10
CA LEU A 85 -6.32 -17.56 -20.95
C LEU A 85 -7.77 -17.86 -21.35
N VAL A 86 -8.37 -17.02 -22.24
CA VAL A 86 -9.76 -17.19 -22.67
C VAL A 86 -9.92 -18.43 -23.57
N ASP A 87 -9.17 -18.52 -24.65
CA ASP A 87 -9.34 -19.58 -25.66
C ASP A 87 -8.62 -20.87 -25.25
N GLY A 88 -7.34 -20.79 -24.86
CA GLY A 88 -6.53 -21.97 -24.54
C GLY A 88 -6.91 -22.64 -23.21
N TYR A 89 -7.24 -21.85 -22.20
CA TYR A 89 -7.60 -22.35 -20.86
C TYR A 89 -9.09 -22.26 -20.55
N GLY A 90 -9.90 -21.69 -21.45
CA GLY A 90 -11.34 -21.54 -21.25
C GLY A 90 -11.69 -20.70 -20.02
N LEU A 91 -10.87 -19.68 -19.71
CA LEU A 91 -11.13 -18.79 -18.56
C LEU A 91 -12.49 -18.12 -18.74
N GLN A 92 -13.31 -18.21 -17.71
CA GLN A 92 -14.62 -17.55 -17.67
C GLN A 92 -14.55 -16.27 -16.84
N LYS A 93 -15.42 -15.31 -17.18
CA LYS A 93 -15.57 -14.09 -16.39
C LYS A 93 -15.86 -14.42 -14.93
N GLY A 94 -15.08 -13.83 -14.01
CA GLY A 94 -15.18 -14.08 -12.59
C GLY A 94 -14.35 -15.26 -12.05
N ASP A 95 -13.69 -16.06 -12.90
CA ASP A 95 -12.73 -17.05 -12.45
C ASP A 95 -11.56 -16.37 -11.71
N ARG A 96 -11.18 -16.93 -10.55
CA ARG A 96 -10.06 -16.41 -9.76
C ARG A 96 -8.76 -17.00 -10.27
N VAL A 97 -7.82 -16.12 -10.60
CA VAL A 97 -6.47 -16.49 -11.03
C VAL A 97 -5.46 -15.93 -10.06
N GLY A 98 -4.79 -16.80 -9.34
CA GLY A 98 -3.76 -16.43 -8.37
C GLY A 98 -2.45 -16.02 -9.04
N ILE A 99 -1.75 -15.04 -8.47
CA ILE A 99 -0.37 -14.73 -8.80
C ILE A 99 0.48 -14.91 -7.55
N ALA A 100 1.38 -15.88 -7.56
CA ALA A 100 2.33 -16.19 -6.48
C ALA A 100 3.76 -16.11 -7.02
N ALA A 101 4.27 -14.89 -7.21
CA ALA A 101 5.59 -14.65 -7.79
C ALA A 101 6.25 -13.43 -7.16
N ARG A 102 7.60 -13.32 -7.33
CA ARG A 102 8.34 -12.12 -6.95
C ARG A 102 7.96 -10.92 -7.84
N ASN A 103 8.29 -9.71 -7.40
CA ASN A 103 8.20 -8.53 -8.25
C ASN A 103 8.98 -8.75 -9.55
N SER A 104 8.31 -8.55 -10.68
CA SER A 104 8.90 -8.65 -12.02
C SER A 104 8.02 -7.97 -13.06
N ALA A 105 8.56 -7.67 -14.24
CA ALA A 105 7.78 -7.19 -15.37
C ALA A 105 6.68 -8.21 -15.74
N ASN A 106 7.00 -9.49 -15.71
CA ASN A 106 6.06 -10.58 -16.02
C ASN A 106 4.91 -10.69 -15.01
N TRP A 107 5.13 -10.32 -13.74
CA TRP A 107 4.05 -10.21 -12.76
C TRP A 107 3.01 -9.17 -13.18
N ILE A 108 3.48 -7.99 -13.60
CA ILE A 108 2.59 -6.88 -14.03
C ILE A 108 1.83 -7.27 -15.31
N VAL A 109 2.53 -7.86 -16.27
CA VAL A 109 1.90 -8.32 -17.53
C VAL A 109 0.87 -9.44 -17.27
N ALA A 110 1.17 -10.38 -16.36
CA ALA A 110 0.22 -11.41 -15.95
C ALA A 110 -1.03 -10.81 -15.27
N TYR A 111 -0.86 -9.85 -14.38
CA TYR A 111 -1.96 -9.11 -13.75
C TYR A 111 -2.87 -8.43 -14.80
N MET A 112 -2.26 -7.74 -15.76
CA MET A 112 -3.00 -7.13 -16.88
C MET A 112 -3.76 -8.18 -17.68
N ALA A 113 -3.12 -9.29 -18.05
CA ALA A 113 -3.73 -10.35 -18.85
C ALA A 113 -4.96 -10.97 -18.15
N ILE A 114 -4.86 -11.21 -16.84
CA ILE A 114 -5.96 -11.77 -16.04
C ILE A 114 -7.18 -10.84 -16.06
N VAL A 115 -6.99 -9.56 -15.75
CA VAL A 115 -8.11 -8.60 -15.68
C VAL A 115 -8.69 -8.30 -17.07
N MET A 116 -7.88 -8.29 -18.13
CA MET A 116 -8.33 -8.15 -19.51
C MET A 116 -9.12 -9.36 -19.98
N ALA A 117 -8.79 -10.56 -19.52
CA ALA A 117 -9.52 -11.80 -19.81
C ALA A 117 -10.84 -11.91 -19.02
N GLY A 118 -11.19 -10.97 -18.14
CA GLY A 118 -12.35 -11.01 -17.26
C GLY A 118 -12.16 -11.87 -16.01
N GLY A 119 -10.93 -12.31 -15.74
CA GLY A 119 -10.58 -13.03 -14.52
C GLY A 119 -10.44 -12.09 -13.32
N VAL A 120 -10.60 -12.63 -12.12
CA VAL A 120 -10.35 -11.92 -10.85
C VAL A 120 -8.90 -12.16 -10.44
N ALA A 121 -8.07 -11.14 -10.52
CA ALA A 121 -6.67 -11.23 -10.13
C ALA A 121 -6.55 -11.39 -8.60
N THR A 122 -6.13 -12.58 -8.18
CA THR A 122 -5.96 -12.93 -6.77
C THR A 122 -4.49 -12.77 -6.39
N LEU A 123 -4.17 -11.72 -5.63
CA LEU A 123 -2.80 -11.32 -5.35
C LEU A 123 -2.28 -12.05 -4.10
N LEU A 124 -1.68 -13.21 -4.32
CA LEU A 124 -1.15 -14.05 -3.25
C LEU A 124 0.15 -13.46 -2.69
N ASN A 125 0.30 -13.49 -1.38
CA ASN A 125 1.55 -13.06 -0.74
C ASN A 125 2.69 -14.03 -1.10
N GLY A 126 3.59 -13.59 -1.97
CA GLY A 126 4.72 -14.39 -2.44
C GLY A 126 5.76 -14.76 -1.37
N TRP A 127 5.61 -14.26 -0.13
CA TRP A 127 6.45 -14.63 1.03
C TRP A 127 5.86 -15.76 1.88
N TRP A 128 4.56 -16.06 1.70
CA TRP A 128 3.91 -17.15 2.41
C TRP A 128 4.60 -18.48 2.19
N GLN A 129 4.54 -19.34 3.21
CA GLN A 129 4.96 -20.74 3.10
C GLN A 129 3.92 -21.54 2.31
N GLY A 130 4.29 -22.77 1.94
CA GLY A 130 3.42 -23.61 1.10
C GLY A 130 2.01 -23.81 1.64
N GLY A 131 1.88 -24.05 2.96
CA GLY A 131 0.58 -24.21 3.62
C GLY A 131 -0.29 -22.96 3.56
N GLU A 132 0.30 -21.78 3.79
CA GLU A 132 -0.39 -20.48 3.72
C GLU A 132 -0.83 -20.14 2.29
N LEU A 133 0.03 -20.41 1.29
CA LEU A 133 -0.31 -20.26 -0.12
C LEU A 133 -1.49 -21.16 -0.51
N ALA A 134 -1.44 -22.43 -0.10
CA ALA A 134 -2.52 -23.40 -0.38
C ALA A 134 -3.83 -22.99 0.31
N GLU A 135 -3.78 -22.49 1.55
CA GLU A 135 -4.96 -21.98 2.25
C GLU A 135 -5.56 -20.77 1.51
N GLY A 136 -4.73 -19.79 1.13
CA GLY A 136 -5.18 -18.63 0.35
C GLY A 136 -5.82 -19.02 -0.98
N ILE A 137 -5.23 -19.98 -1.71
CA ILE A 137 -5.76 -20.51 -2.97
C ILE A 137 -7.14 -21.15 -2.77
N ARG A 138 -7.27 -22.04 -1.76
CA ARG A 138 -8.53 -22.72 -1.46
C ARG A 138 -9.61 -21.79 -0.94
N MET A 139 -9.23 -20.80 -0.12
CA MET A 139 -10.15 -19.82 0.47
C MET A 139 -11.01 -19.13 -0.58
N VAL A 140 -10.41 -18.75 -1.71
CA VAL A 140 -11.13 -18.07 -2.78
C VAL A 140 -11.48 -18.98 -3.95
N GLY A 141 -11.02 -20.23 -3.93
CA GLY A 141 -11.24 -21.21 -5.00
C GLY A 141 -10.59 -20.76 -6.31
N CYS A 142 -9.27 -20.51 -6.30
CA CYS A 142 -8.54 -20.19 -7.52
C CYS A 142 -8.68 -21.35 -8.52
N ARG A 143 -9.00 -21.01 -9.77
CA ARG A 143 -9.01 -21.96 -10.88
C ARG A 143 -7.59 -22.24 -11.36
N PHE A 144 -6.78 -21.18 -11.46
CA PHE A 144 -5.36 -21.23 -11.84
C PHE A 144 -4.53 -20.45 -10.85
N VAL A 145 -3.26 -20.84 -10.69
CA VAL A 145 -2.24 -20.04 -10.00
C VAL A 145 -1.01 -19.93 -10.90
N LEU A 146 -0.62 -18.72 -11.21
CA LEU A 146 0.63 -18.38 -11.86
C LEU A 146 1.71 -18.26 -10.79
N ALA A 147 2.70 -19.14 -10.81
CA ALA A 147 3.75 -19.13 -9.81
C ALA A 147 5.13 -19.21 -10.43
N ASP A 148 6.09 -18.48 -9.89
CA ASP A 148 7.47 -18.72 -10.22
C ASP A 148 7.96 -20.06 -9.62
N THR A 149 9.08 -20.55 -10.11
CA THR A 149 9.64 -21.87 -9.74
C THR A 149 9.80 -22.01 -8.22
N GLN A 150 10.22 -20.95 -7.53
CA GLN A 150 10.44 -21.00 -6.08
C GLN A 150 9.13 -21.16 -5.30
N ARG A 151 8.08 -20.41 -5.68
CA ARG A 151 6.76 -20.48 -5.03
C ARG A 151 6.03 -21.76 -5.41
N ALA A 152 6.18 -22.19 -6.67
CA ALA A 152 5.66 -23.48 -7.12
C ALA A 152 6.25 -24.63 -6.31
N ALA A 153 7.55 -24.64 -6.06
CA ALA A 153 8.21 -25.66 -5.24
C ALA A 153 7.68 -25.69 -3.79
N ARG A 154 7.33 -24.54 -3.20
CA ARG A 154 6.70 -24.50 -1.86
C ARG A 154 5.32 -25.17 -1.84
N MET A 155 4.61 -25.12 -2.96
CA MET A 155 3.25 -25.65 -3.10
C MET A 155 3.20 -27.10 -3.60
N ALA A 156 4.32 -27.70 -4.02
CA ALA A 156 4.37 -28.99 -4.72
C ALA A 156 3.69 -30.15 -3.96
N GLU A 157 3.76 -30.15 -2.63
CA GLU A 157 3.17 -31.19 -1.78
C GLU A 157 1.88 -30.72 -1.08
N GLN A 158 1.33 -29.56 -1.46
CA GLN A 158 0.15 -29.00 -0.84
C GLN A 158 -1.12 -29.35 -1.63
N ASP A 159 -2.23 -29.55 -0.92
CA ASP A 159 -3.54 -29.63 -1.55
C ASP A 159 -3.99 -28.22 -1.98
N LEU A 160 -4.10 -28.00 -3.28
CA LEU A 160 -4.54 -26.73 -3.87
C LEU A 160 -6.04 -26.69 -4.20
N GLY A 161 -6.82 -27.68 -3.75
CA GLY A 161 -8.28 -27.72 -3.96
C GLY A 161 -8.69 -27.84 -5.44
N GLY A 162 -7.89 -28.54 -6.26
CA GLY A 162 -8.13 -28.71 -7.70
C GLY A 162 -7.67 -27.53 -8.57
N CYS A 163 -6.98 -26.54 -8.00
CA CYS A 163 -6.38 -25.43 -8.74
C CYS A 163 -5.23 -25.92 -9.65
N GLU A 164 -5.23 -25.52 -10.93
CA GLU A 164 -4.13 -25.81 -11.86
C GLU A 164 -2.97 -24.83 -11.63
N LEU A 165 -1.77 -25.36 -11.36
CA LEU A 165 -0.55 -24.58 -11.16
C LEU A 165 0.18 -24.38 -12.49
N LEU A 166 0.34 -23.12 -12.90
CA LEU A 166 1.03 -22.72 -14.11
C LEU A 166 2.36 -22.06 -13.74
N ILE A 167 3.46 -22.68 -14.16
CA ILE A 167 4.81 -22.20 -13.86
C ILE A 167 5.17 -21.08 -14.81
N ILE A 168 5.60 -19.93 -14.26
CA ILE A 168 6.05 -18.77 -15.01
C ILE A 168 7.53 -18.48 -14.76
N ASN A 169 8.21 -17.95 -15.77
CA ASN A 169 9.57 -17.44 -15.66
C ASN A 169 9.55 -15.91 -15.62
N HIS A 170 10.25 -15.31 -14.68
CA HIS A 170 10.33 -13.87 -14.49
C HIS A 170 11.62 -13.24 -15.05
N ASP A 171 12.58 -14.06 -15.54
CA ASP A 171 13.89 -13.61 -16.04
C ASP A 171 13.97 -13.52 -17.57
N SER A 172 12.82 -13.55 -18.26
CA SER A 172 12.72 -13.46 -19.73
C SER A 172 11.63 -12.50 -20.15
N LEU A 173 11.62 -12.14 -21.44
CA LEU A 173 10.53 -11.30 -22.00
C LEU A 173 9.15 -11.91 -21.73
N PRO A 174 8.09 -11.11 -21.58
CA PRO A 174 6.78 -11.60 -21.14
C PRO A 174 6.19 -12.74 -21.99
N LEU A 175 6.29 -12.68 -23.31
CA LEU A 175 5.75 -13.73 -24.17
C LEU A 175 6.49 -15.07 -24.02
N ASP A 176 7.78 -15.03 -23.66
CA ASP A 176 8.57 -16.24 -23.36
C ASP A 176 8.32 -16.71 -21.92
N GLY A 177 8.40 -15.79 -20.97
CA GLY A 177 8.30 -16.10 -19.54
C GLY A 177 6.88 -16.53 -19.11
N LEU A 178 5.88 -16.09 -19.84
CA LEU A 178 4.47 -16.42 -19.63
C LEU A 178 3.90 -17.29 -20.76
N SER A 179 4.76 -17.90 -21.59
CA SER A 179 4.35 -18.74 -22.73
C SER A 179 3.42 -19.90 -22.36
N VAL A 180 3.45 -20.36 -21.10
CA VAL A 180 2.49 -21.31 -20.57
C VAL A 180 1.04 -20.85 -20.79
N LEU A 181 0.75 -19.56 -20.78
CA LEU A 181 -0.61 -19.02 -20.93
C LEU A 181 -1.16 -19.13 -22.35
N THR A 182 -0.30 -19.27 -23.36
CA THR A 182 -0.68 -19.46 -24.77
C THR A 182 -0.40 -20.88 -25.26
N ALA A 183 0.14 -21.76 -24.43
CA ALA A 183 0.55 -23.11 -24.81
C ALA A 183 -0.61 -24.01 -25.30
N LYS A 184 -1.84 -23.72 -24.86
CA LYS A 184 -3.06 -24.47 -25.24
C LYS A 184 -3.86 -23.80 -26.36
N GLY A 185 -3.37 -22.67 -26.90
CA GLY A 185 -4.03 -21.87 -27.95
C GLY A 185 -4.40 -20.46 -27.50
N GLY A 186 -5.03 -19.73 -28.38
CA GLY A 186 -5.38 -18.32 -28.18
C GLY A 186 -4.21 -17.37 -28.39
N GLY A 187 -4.52 -16.09 -28.49
CA GLY A 187 -3.53 -15.03 -28.74
C GLY A 187 -4.15 -13.65 -28.89
N ALA A 188 -3.40 -12.73 -29.51
CA ALA A 188 -3.79 -11.33 -29.64
C ALA A 188 -5.13 -11.11 -30.37
N ASP A 189 -5.51 -12.01 -31.28
CA ASP A 189 -6.75 -11.89 -32.06
C ASP A 189 -7.96 -12.55 -31.39
N THR A 190 -7.77 -13.27 -30.28
CA THR A 190 -8.87 -13.91 -29.53
C THR A 190 -9.82 -12.84 -28.98
N PRO A 191 -11.15 -12.90 -29.25
CA PRO A 191 -12.11 -11.99 -28.65
C PRO A 191 -12.10 -12.10 -27.12
N LEU A 192 -11.98 -10.95 -26.42
CA LEU A 192 -12.07 -10.90 -24.98
C LEU A 192 -13.51 -10.61 -24.52
N PRO A 193 -13.92 -11.07 -23.33
CA PRO A 193 -15.26 -10.81 -22.83
C PRO A 193 -15.47 -9.31 -22.53
N ALA A 194 -16.72 -8.86 -22.66
CA ALA A 194 -17.12 -7.55 -22.17
C ALA A 194 -17.09 -7.54 -20.63
N ILE A 195 -16.47 -6.52 -20.05
CA ILE A 195 -16.28 -6.37 -18.61
C ILE A 195 -17.17 -5.24 -18.11
N ASP A 196 -18.04 -5.57 -17.14
CA ASP A 196 -18.87 -4.59 -16.46
C ASP A 196 -18.03 -3.89 -15.35
N PRO A 197 -18.20 -2.58 -15.14
CA PRO A 197 -17.54 -1.89 -14.02
C PRO A 197 -17.75 -2.52 -12.64
N LEU A 198 -18.84 -3.24 -12.42
CA LEU A 198 -19.19 -3.91 -11.17
C LEU A 198 -18.74 -5.37 -11.10
N ASP A 199 -18.16 -5.93 -12.17
CA ASP A 199 -17.51 -7.23 -12.09
C ASP A 199 -16.35 -7.19 -11.10
N ASN A 200 -16.11 -8.29 -10.38
CA ASN A 200 -14.96 -8.40 -9.49
C ASN A 200 -13.65 -8.35 -10.30
N ALA A 201 -12.73 -7.48 -9.90
CA ALA A 201 -11.44 -7.28 -10.56
C ALA A 201 -10.28 -7.93 -9.79
N THR A 202 -10.27 -7.73 -8.48
CA THR A 202 -9.13 -8.15 -7.65
C THR A 202 -9.57 -8.74 -6.32
N ILE A 203 -8.75 -9.65 -5.80
CA ILE A 203 -8.79 -10.11 -4.41
C ILE A 203 -7.39 -9.91 -3.82
N LEU A 204 -7.29 -9.08 -2.77
CA LEU A 204 -6.09 -8.86 -1.99
C LEU A 204 -6.27 -9.44 -0.58
N TYR A 205 -5.22 -10.04 -0.04
CA TYR A 205 -5.29 -10.60 1.31
C TYR A 205 -4.89 -9.57 2.35
N THR A 206 -5.71 -9.45 3.40
CA THR A 206 -5.43 -8.63 4.56
C THR A 206 -4.92 -9.51 5.70
N SER A 207 -3.98 -9.00 6.48
CA SER A 207 -3.61 -9.63 7.74
C SER A 207 -4.76 -9.44 8.72
N GLY A 208 -5.65 -10.43 8.82
CA GLY A 208 -6.77 -10.40 9.75
C GLY A 208 -6.30 -10.17 11.19
N SER A 209 -7.06 -9.41 11.98
CA SER A 209 -6.81 -9.18 13.40
C SER A 209 -6.83 -10.46 14.25
N THR A 210 -7.42 -11.52 13.71
CA THR A 210 -7.56 -12.84 14.35
C THR A 210 -6.46 -13.83 13.94
N GLY A 211 -5.45 -13.37 13.18
CA GLY A 211 -4.38 -14.24 12.65
C GLY A 211 -4.73 -14.97 11.36
N GLN A 212 -5.99 -15.00 10.95
CA GLN A 212 -6.40 -15.53 9.65
C GLN A 212 -6.54 -14.42 8.62
N SER A 213 -5.90 -14.58 7.46
CA SER A 213 -6.03 -13.66 6.34
C SER A 213 -7.45 -13.68 5.79
N LYS A 214 -7.95 -12.51 5.33
CA LYS A 214 -9.23 -12.39 4.64
C LYS A 214 -8.99 -11.91 3.21
N GLY A 215 -9.74 -12.42 2.24
CA GLY A 215 -9.69 -11.94 0.85
C GLY A 215 -10.59 -10.72 0.67
N ALA A 216 -10.03 -9.53 0.56
CA ALA A 216 -10.75 -8.29 0.26
C ALA A 216 -11.02 -8.21 -1.26
N VAL A 217 -12.30 -8.16 -1.65
CA VAL A 217 -12.75 -8.17 -3.05
C VAL A 217 -13.07 -6.77 -3.51
N SER A 218 -12.51 -6.34 -4.64
CA SER A 218 -12.84 -5.07 -5.27
C SER A 218 -13.35 -5.27 -6.70
N ASP A 219 -14.38 -4.51 -7.07
CA ASP A 219 -14.84 -4.42 -8.46
C ASP A 219 -13.91 -3.55 -9.31
N HIS A 220 -14.06 -3.61 -10.64
CA HIS A 220 -13.25 -2.81 -11.56
C HIS A 220 -13.40 -1.32 -11.32
N ARG A 221 -14.63 -0.84 -11.02
CA ARG A 221 -14.91 0.56 -10.73
C ARG A 221 -14.13 1.04 -9.49
N ALA A 222 -14.18 0.30 -8.40
CA ALA A 222 -13.49 0.67 -7.16
C ALA A 222 -11.98 0.78 -7.37
N VAL A 223 -11.38 -0.18 -8.09
CA VAL A 223 -9.95 -0.18 -8.40
C VAL A 223 -9.56 1.00 -9.28
N VAL A 224 -10.32 1.26 -10.35
CA VAL A 224 -10.08 2.40 -11.27
C VAL A 224 -10.23 3.73 -10.55
N GLN A 225 -11.30 3.92 -9.77
CA GLN A 225 -11.53 5.16 -9.02
C GLN A 225 -10.46 5.38 -7.93
N GLY A 226 -9.97 4.30 -7.29
CA GLY A 226 -8.83 4.35 -6.39
C GLY A 226 -7.55 4.83 -7.10
N ALA A 227 -7.23 4.28 -8.26
CA ALA A 227 -6.11 4.71 -9.07
C ALA A 227 -6.25 6.18 -9.52
N MET A 228 -7.44 6.58 -9.98
CA MET A 228 -7.74 7.97 -10.39
C MET A 228 -7.67 8.97 -9.25
N SER A 229 -7.92 8.56 -8.00
CA SER A 229 -7.71 9.41 -6.82
C SER A 229 -6.23 9.81 -6.70
N TYR A 230 -5.31 8.86 -6.86
CA TYR A 230 -3.86 9.14 -6.87
C TYR A 230 -3.42 9.94 -8.10
N VAL A 231 -4.04 9.69 -9.26
CA VAL A 231 -3.83 10.51 -10.47
C VAL A 231 -4.23 11.95 -10.19
N GLY A 232 -5.38 12.18 -9.58
CA GLY A 232 -5.88 13.50 -9.19
C GLY A 232 -4.90 14.25 -8.30
N GLN A 233 -4.39 13.59 -7.26
CA GLN A 233 -3.35 14.16 -6.38
C GLN A 233 -2.11 14.57 -7.18
N THR A 234 -1.66 13.72 -8.10
CA THR A 234 -0.48 14.01 -8.93
C THR A 234 -0.73 15.17 -9.89
N LEU A 235 -1.91 15.27 -10.49
CA LEU A 235 -2.28 16.41 -11.35
C LEU A 235 -2.29 17.72 -10.57
N VAL A 236 -2.84 17.72 -9.36
CA VAL A 236 -2.80 18.90 -8.46
C VAL A 236 -1.35 19.31 -8.18
N PHE A 237 -0.51 18.33 -7.86
CA PHE A 237 0.91 18.57 -7.59
C PHE A 237 1.64 19.13 -8.81
N PHE A 238 1.43 18.57 -9.98
CA PHE A 238 2.04 19.03 -11.23
C PHE A 238 1.61 20.44 -11.58
N ASP A 239 0.36 20.76 -11.34
CA ASP A 239 -0.16 22.10 -11.58
C ASP A 239 0.48 23.14 -10.63
N LEU A 240 0.59 22.80 -9.36
CA LEU A 240 1.25 23.66 -8.36
C LEU A 240 2.74 23.86 -8.70
N LEU A 241 3.48 22.82 -9.07
CA LEU A 241 4.88 22.93 -9.49
C LEU A 241 5.03 23.79 -10.76
N SER A 242 4.16 23.58 -11.75
CA SER A 242 4.14 24.41 -12.97
C SER A 242 3.93 25.89 -12.66
N SER A 243 3.04 26.20 -11.72
CA SER A 243 2.75 27.58 -11.30
C SER A 243 3.95 28.28 -10.66
N THR A 244 4.88 27.51 -10.06
CA THR A 244 6.14 28.02 -9.47
C THR A 244 7.29 28.07 -10.46
N GLY A 245 7.08 27.70 -11.73
CA GLY A 245 8.11 27.67 -12.77
C GLY A 245 9.11 26.51 -12.64
N GLN A 246 8.81 25.51 -11.83
CA GLN A 246 9.66 24.32 -11.71
C GLN A 246 9.50 23.42 -12.91
N ALA A 247 10.63 22.99 -13.50
CA ALA A 247 10.62 22.06 -14.62
C ALA A 247 10.20 20.66 -14.17
N MET A 248 9.23 20.10 -14.84
CA MET A 248 8.84 18.70 -14.66
C MET A 248 9.83 17.77 -15.34
N PRO A 249 10.10 16.56 -14.81
CA PRO A 249 10.89 15.58 -15.52
C PRO A 249 10.20 15.20 -16.85
N ALA A 250 10.98 14.98 -17.90
CA ALA A 250 10.45 14.61 -19.23
C ALA A 250 9.59 13.35 -19.16
N GLN A 251 9.96 12.40 -18.32
CA GLN A 251 9.15 11.24 -17.94
C GLN A 251 9.35 10.98 -16.45
N PRO A 252 8.27 10.94 -15.64
CA PRO A 252 8.36 10.49 -14.25
C PRO A 252 8.85 9.04 -14.17
N SER A 253 9.53 8.70 -13.08
CA SER A 253 10.03 7.34 -12.85
C SER A 253 9.91 6.95 -11.38
N ALA A 254 9.66 5.68 -11.10
CA ALA A 254 9.55 5.18 -9.73
C ALA A 254 10.26 3.84 -9.55
N LEU A 255 10.78 3.62 -8.34
CA LEU A 255 11.33 2.34 -7.91
C LEU A 255 10.23 1.45 -7.35
N VAL A 256 10.10 0.23 -7.87
CA VAL A 256 9.16 -0.78 -7.39
C VAL A 256 9.89 -1.73 -6.43
N ASN A 257 10.01 -1.30 -5.19
CA ASN A 257 10.70 -2.01 -4.10
C ASN A 257 9.73 -2.60 -3.05
N VAL A 258 8.45 -2.26 -3.17
CA VAL A 258 7.36 -2.83 -2.34
C VAL A 258 6.67 -3.98 -3.07
N PRO A 259 6.14 -5.00 -2.34
CA PRO A 259 5.54 -6.17 -2.97
C PRO A 259 4.32 -5.83 -3.84
N LEU A 260 4.30 -6.32 -5.08
CA LEU A 260 3.22 -6.09 -6.05
C LEU A 260 1.86 -6.67 -5.62
N PHE A 261 1.86 -7.70 -4.76
CA PHE A 261 0.62 -8.26 -4.20
C PHE A 261 -0.02 -7.37 -3.13
N HIS A 262 0.65 -6.30 -2.70
CA HIS A 262 0.14 -5.37 -1.68
C HIS A 262 -0.46 -4.13 -2.32
N VAL A 263 -1.53 -3.59 -1.69
CA VAL A 263 -2.26 -2.41 -2.19
C VAL A 263 -1.34 -1.20 -2.42
N THR A 264 -0.32 -0.99 -1.58
CA THR A 264 0.66 0.11 -1.72
C THR A 264 1.43 0.06 -3.04
N ALA A 265 1.70 -1.14 -3.60
CA ALA A 265 2.32 -1.25 -4.91
C ALA A 265 1.28 -1.25 -6.03
N SER A 266 0.20 -2.03 -5.90
CA SER A 266 -0.74 -2.25 -7.01
C SER A 266 -1.49 -0.98 -7.42
N ILE A 267 -1.96 -0.16 -6.49
CA ILE A 267 -2.81 1.00 -6.80
C ILE A 267 -1.97 2.30 -6.95
N PRO A 268 -1.36 2.86 -5.87
CA PRO A 268 -0.69 4.17 -5.94
C PRO A 268 0.63 4.15 -6.71
N LEU A 269 1.19 2.97 -6.98
CA LEU A 269 2.43 2.87 -7.72
C LEU A 269 2.17 2.34 -9.14
N VAL A 270 1.69 1.11 -9.31
CA VAL A 270 1.54 0.49 -10.63
C VAL A 270 0.40 1.10 -11.43
N LEU A 271 -0.85 1.06 -10.92
CA LEU A 271 -1.99 1.56 -11.71
C LEU A 271 -1.91 3.06 -11.95
N GLN A 272 -1.53 3.87 -10.97
CA GLN A 272 -1.30 5.30 -11.19
C GLN A 272 -0.28 5.55 -12.31
N SER A 273 0.76 4.72 -12.41
CA SER A 273 1.84 4.90 -13.39
C SER A 273 1.38 4.74 -14.83
N PHE A 274 0.36 3.93 -15.09
CA PHE A 274 -0.26 3.89 -16.43
C PHE A 274 -0.80 5.26 -16.82
N ALA A 275 -1.56 5.91 -15.95
CA ALA A 275 -2.23 7.17 -16.27
C ALA A 275 -1.28 8.35 -16.46
N ILE A 276 -0.21 8.42 -15.70
CA ILE A 276 0.74 9.54 -15.77
C ILE A 276 1.97 9.26 -16.64
N GLY A 277 2.02 8.12 -17.34
CA GLY A 277 3.13 7.74 -18.20
C GLY A 277 4.45 7.54 -17.46
N ARG A 278 4.40 7.06 -16.19
CA ARG A 278 5.56 6.88 -15.31
C ARG A 278 6.30 5.58 -15.65
N LYS A 279 7.63 5.65 -15.78
CA LYS A 279 8.51 4.49 -15.87
C LYS A 279 8.60 3.79 -14.50
N LEU A 280 8.45 2.46 -14.48
CA LEU A 280 8.60 1.60 -13.31
C LEU A 280 9.89 0.78 -13.43
N VAL A 281 10.78 0.93 -12.45
CA VAL A 281 12.01 0.15 -12.36
C VAL A 281 11.86 -0.86 -11.23
N LEU A 282 11.91 -2.16 -11.58
CA LEU A 282 11.62 -3.25 -10.66
C LEU A 282 12.84 -3.58 -9.81
N MET A 283 12.60 -3.72 -8.52
CA MET A 283 13.60 -4.18 -7.55
C MET A 283 13.00 -5.37 -6.77
N PRO A 284 13.44 -6.61 -7.05
CA PRO A 284 12.78 -7.81 -6.50
C PRO A 284 13.05 -8.03 -5.01
N LYS A 285 14.13 -7.49 -4.47
CA LYS A 285 14.51 -7.56 -3.06
C LYS A 285 15.09 -6.21 -2.64
N TRP A 286 14.67 -5.73 -1.49
CA TRP A 286 15.18 -4.47 -0.94
C TRP A 286 16.67 -4.61 -0.54
N ASP A 287 17.46 -3.66 -1.00
CA ASP A 287 18.82 -3.38 -0.61
C ASP A 287 19.06 -1.88 -0.80
N ALA A 288 19.49 -1.18 0.25
CA ALA A 288 19.55 0.27 0.24
C ALA A 288 20.63 0.80 -0.72
N GLU A 289 21.80 0.14 -0.84
CA GLU A 289 22.87 0.57 -1.75
C GLU A 289 22.50 0.32 -3.20
N GLU A 290 21.89 -0.83 -3.50
CA GLU A 290 21.36 -1.12 -4.83
C GLU A 290 20.22 -0.15 -5.22
N ALA A 291 19.35 0.21 -4.28
CA ALA A 291 18.31 1.22 -4.52
C ALA A 291 18.94 2.58 -4.90
N MET A 292 19.99 3.03 -4.20
CA MET A 292 20.70 4.27 -4.54
C MET A 292 21.33 4.20 -5.93
N ARG A 293 21.95 3.07 -6.28
CA ARG A 293 22.52 2.83 -7.61
C ARG A 293 21.44 2.92 -8.71
N ILE A 294 20.28 2.33 -8.47
CA ILE A 294 19.15 2.38 -9.42
C ILE A 294 18.59 3.81 -9.51
N ILE A 295 18.42 4.53 -8.39
CA ILE A 295 17.96 5.92 -8.37
C ILE A 295 18.83 6.79 -9.26
N GLU A 296 20.15 6.69 -9.13
CA GLU A 296 21.11 7.42 -9.97
C GLU A 296 21.03 7.01 -11.44
N LYS A 297 21.17 5.71 -11.73
CA LYS A 297 21.20 5.16 -13.09
C LYS A 297 19.94 5.45 -13.88
N GLU A 298 18.78 5.22 -13.29
CA GLU A 298 17.49 5.30 -13.95
C GLU A 298 16.78 6.66 -13.72
N ARG A 299 17.44 7.59 -13.00
CA ARG A 299 16.91 8.92 -12.68
C ARG A 299 15.53 8.84 -12.03
N ILE A 300 15.41 7.97 -11.02
CA ILE A 300 14.16 7.79 -10.27
C ILE A 300 13.73 9.12 -9.66
N SER A 301 12.48 9.52 -9.90
CA SER A 301 11.90 10.77 -9.38
C SER A 301 11.00 10.57 -8.17
N TYR A 302 10.48 9.37 -7.97
CA TYR A 302 9.54 9.01 -6.91
C TYR A 302 9.93 7.70 -6.24
N PHE A 303 10.08 7.72 -4.95
CA PHE A 303 10.32 6.56 -4.09
C PHE A 303 9.13 6.34 -3.17
N VAL A 304 8.66 5.09 -3.06
CA VAL A 304 7.65 4.70 -2.07
C VAL A 304 8.10 3.42 -1.36
N GLY A 305 7.96 3.40 -0.03
CA GLY A 305 8.33 2.25 0.78
C GLY A 305 7.67 2.26 2.15
N VAL A 306 8.05 1.31 2.99
CA VAL A 306 7.79 1.43 4.43
C VAL A 306 8.73 2.49 5.02
N PRO A 307 8.38 3.13 6.15
CA PRO A 307 9.16 4.23 6.72
C PRO A 307 10.65 3.93 6.90
N LEU A 308 11.00 2.69 7.26
CA LEU A 308 12.39 2.26 7.43
C LEU A 308 13.21 2.41 6.15
N MET A 309 12.69 2.03 5.00
CA MET A 309 13.45 2.08 3.73
C MET A 309 13.93 3.49 3.39
N SER A 310 13.10 4.50 3.62
CA SER A 310 13.49 5.90 3.37
C SER A 310 14.53 6.41 4.37
N ILE A 311 14.51 5.95 5.62
CA ILE A 311 15.51 6.30 6.61
C ILE A 311 16.85 5.58 6.34
N GLU A 312 16.81 4.34 5.87
CA GLU A 312 17.99 3.62 5.43
C GLU A 312 18.68 4.36 4.27
N LEU A 313 17.93 4.81 3.25
CA LEU A 313 18.51 5.64 2.18
C LEU A 313 19.15 6.93 2.72
N ALA A 314 18.48 7.62 3.64
CA ALA A 314 18.94 8.89 4.19
C ALA A 314 20.23 8.74 5.03
N THR A 315 20.40 7.60 5.71
CA THR A 315 21.47 7.38 6.69
C THR A 315 22.54 6.40 6.25
N HIS A 316 22.41 5.79 5.07
CA HIS A 316 23.36 4.79 4.59
C HIS A 316 24.77 5.36 4.44
N PRO A 317 25.83 4.68 4.89
CA PRO A 317 27.21 5.17 4.79
C PRO A 317 27.66 5.48 3.35
N ALA A 318 27.17 4.71 2.37
CA ALA A 318 27.48 4.89 0.96
C ALA A 318 26.65 5.99 0.27
N ARG A 319 25.70 6.66 0.95
CA ARG A 319 24.78 7.63 0.34
C ARG A 319 25.49 8.71 -0.51
N HIS A 320 26.62 9.20 -0.03
CA HIS A 320 27.38 10.25 -0.71
C HIS A 320 28.12 9.80 -1.97
N LYS A 321 28.11 8.50 -2.29
CA LYS A 321 28.70 7.98 -3.52
C LYS A 321 27.76 8.10 -4.72
N TYR A 322 26.46 8.33 -4.49
CA TYR A 322 25.41 8.31 -5.50
C TYR A 322 24.68 9.65 -5.62
N ASP A 323 24.33 10.03 -6.84
CA ASP A 323 23.46 11.20 -7.11
C ASP A 323 21.97 10.81 -6.95
N LEU A 324 21.40 11.15 -5.82
CA LEU A 324 19.99 10.89 -5.52
C LEU A 324 19.09 12.10 -5.82
N THR A 325 19.62 13.18 -6.40
CA THR A 325 18.89 14.46 -6.57
C THR A 325 17.71 14.40 -7.52
N SER A 326 17.65 13.38 -8.38
CA SER A 326 16.47 13.11 -9.22
C SER A 326 15.24 12.69 -8.40
N CYS A 327 15.45 12.04 -7.24
CA CYS A 327 14.38 11.58 -6.37
C CYS A 327 13.92 12.71 -5.45
N THR A 328 12.85 13.39 -5.82
CA THR A 328 12.32 14.55 -5.08
C THR A 328 11.17 14.20 -4.15
N ALA A 329 10.66 12.97 -4.19
CA ALA A 329 9.52 12.51 -3.39
C ALA A 329 9.85 11.17 -2.71
N PHE A 330 9.85 11.17 -1.36
CA PHE A 330 10.11 10.00 -0.51
C PHE A 330 8.84 9.63 0.26
N ALA A 331 7.93 8.94 -0.44
CA ALA A 331 6.66 8.52 0.11
C ALA A 331 6.81 7.32 1.05
N ALA A 332 5.98 7.29 2.08
CA ALA A 332 5.77 6.10 2.88
C ALA A 332 4.28 5.81 3.07
N GLY A 333 3.99 4.54 3.29
CA GLY A 333 2.65 4.07 3.58
C GLY A 333 2.67 2.72 4.27
N GLY A 334 1.49 2.30 4.74
CA GLY A 334 1.30 0.99 5.33
C GLY A 334 1.82 0.80 6.76
N ALA A 335 2.59 1.73 7.30
CA ALA A 335 3.03 1.76 8.69
C ALA A 335 3.17 3.20 9.19
N PRO A 336 3.05 3.48 10.49
CA PRO A 336 3.34 4.77 11.06
C PRO A 336 4.78 5.19 10.79
N ARG A 337 5.01 6.47 10.45
CA ARG A 337 6.36 7.02 10.32
C ARG A 337 6.68 7.85 11.57
N PRO A 338 7.73 7.53 12.33
CA PRO A 338 8.17 8.36 13.44
C PRO A 338 8.48 9.80 13.00
N VAL A 339 8.09 10.78 13.81
CA VAL A 339 8.31 12.22 13.54
C VAL A 339 9.79 12.53 13.31
N GLU A 340 10.66 11.90 14.08
CA GLU A 340 12.11 12.06 13.92
C GLU A 340 12.64 11.58 12.56
N HIS A 341 12.00 10.57 11.95
CA HIS A 341 12.35 10.14 10.59
C HIS A 341 12.03 11.23 9.56
N VAL A 342 10.91 11.95 9.72
CA VAL A 342 10.54 13.07 8.82
C VAL A 342 11.61 14.15 8.84
N LYS A 343 12.00 14.60 10.04
CA LYS A 343 13.03 15.60 10.25
C LYS A 343 14.39 15.17 9.68
N LYS A 344 14.77 13.92 9.94
CA LYS A 344 16.06 13.36 9.50
C LYS A 344 16.12 13.23 7.99
N ILE A 345 15.08 12.71 7.33
CA ILE A 345 14.99 12.64 5.86
C ILE A 345 15.14 14.04 5.27
N ARG A 346 14.42 15.05 5.79
CA ARG A 346 14.51 16.42 5.31
C ARG A 346 15.90 17.03 5.50
N LYS A 347 16.55 16.74 6.62
CA LYS A 347 17.92 17.20 6.90
C LYS A 347 18.94 16.58 5.94
N GLU A 348 18.89 15.26 5.75
CA GLU A 348 19.87 14.51 4.99
C GLU A 348 19.64 14.56 3.48
N MET A 349 18.39 14.73 3.05
CA MET A 349 17.96 14.78 1.64
C MET A 349 17.15 16.06 1.38
N SER A 350 17.81 17.22 1.55
CA SER A 350 17.17 18.55 1.52
C SER A 350 16.53 18.92 0.18
N TRP A 351 16.90 18.24 -0.90
CA TRP A 351 16.33 18.46 -2.24
C TRP A 351 14.97 17.77 -2.45
N GLY A 352 14.57 16.87 -1.56
CA GLY A 352 13.32 16.11 -1.67
C GLY A 352 12.44 16.26 -0.43
N TYR A 353 11.20 15.81 -0.56
CA TYR A 353 10.21 15.88 0.50
C TYR A 353 9.81 14.48 0.97
N PRO A 354 9.74 14.25 2.29
CA PRO A 354 9.01 13.10 2.83
C PRO A 354 7.52 13.30 2.57
N LEU A 355 6.83 12.23 2.19
CA LEU A 355 5.38 12.18 1.96
C LEU A 355 4.81 11.01 2.75
N LEU A 356 3.54 11.10 3.15
CA LEU A 356 2.84 10.02 3.84
C LEU A 356 1.46 9.81 3.24
N GLY A 357 1.11 8.53 2.98
CA GLY A 357 -0.23 8.12 2.60
C GLY A 357 -0.82 7.17 3.65
N TYR A 358 -2.08 7.36 3.99
CA TYR A 358 -2.88 6.46 4.82
C TYR A 358 -4.07 5.92 4.03
N GLY A 359 -4.21 4.62 4.07
CA GLY A 359 -5.29 3.88 3.46
C GLY A 359 -5.11 2.38 3.72
N LEU A 360 -6.12 1.59 3.44
CA LEU A 360 -6.17 0.17 3.70
C LEU A 360 -6.38 -0.60 2.38
N THR A 361 -6.18 -1.91 2.44
CA THR A 361 -6.53 -2.81 1.32
C THR A 361 -8.01 -2.65 0.97
N GLU A 362 -8.84 -2.54 1.98
CA GLU A 362 -10.29 -2.39 1.89
C GLU A 362 -10.74 -1.06 1.27
N THR A 363 -9.87 -0.06 1.21
CA THR A 363 -10.14 1.23 0.55
C THR A 363 -9.39 1.40 -0.77
N ASN A 364 -8.83 0.31 -1.34
CA ASN A 364 -7.91 0.36 -2.48
C ASN A 364 -6.76 1.37 -2.27
N GLY A 365 -6.28 1.48 -1.01
CA GLY A 365 -5.17 2.33 -0.62
C GLY A 365 -5.52 3.80 -0.42
N VAL A 366 -6.71 4.27 -0.82
CA VAL A 366 -7.08 5.68 -0.66
C VAL A 366 -7.61 5.97 0.75
N GLY A 367 -7.42 7.19 1.21
CA GLY A 367 -7.81 7.64 2.54
C GLY A 367 -7.30 9.06 2.78
N CYS A 368 -6.15 9.21 3.41
CA CYS A 368 -5.54 10.51 3.69
C CYS A 368 -4.14 10.62 3.09
N GLY A 369 -3.68 11.85 2.87
CA GLY A 369 -2.32 12.11 2.41
C GLY A 369 -1.74 13.39 2.99
N ASN A 370 -0.48 13.32 3.46
CA ASN A 370 0.25 14.46 3.98
C ASN A 370 1.52 14.69 3.15
N PHE A 371 1.67 15.91 2.62
CA PHE A 371 2.63 16.17 1.56
C PHE A 371 3.44 17.44 1.83
N THR A 372 4.69 17.43 1.39
CA THR A 372 5.60 18.59 1.33
C THR A 372 5.68 19.38 2.65
N ASP A 373 5.50 20.70 2.61
CA ASP A 373 5.63 21.57 3.77
C ASP A 373 4.57 21.29 4.83
N ASN A 374 3.33 20.93 4.43
CA ASN A 374 2.30 20.54 5.38
C ASN A 374 2.71 19.31 6.21
N TYR A 375 3.43 18.36 5.59
CA TYR A 375 3.93 17.20 6.33
C TYR A 375 5.11 17.57 7.25
N LEU A 376 5.90 18.57 6.90
CA LEU A 376 6.95 19.07 7.78
C LEU A 376 6.37 19.85 8.98
N GLU A 377 5.25 20.55 8.80
CA GLU A 377 4.55 21.28 9.85
C GLU A 377 3.73 20.36 10.77
N LYS A 378 3.07 19.33 10.21
CA LYS A 378 2.27 18.35 10.95
C LYS A 378 2.79 16.91 10.77
N PRO A 379 4.03 16.61 11.21
CA PRO A 379 4.70 15.33 10.88
C PRO A 379 4.11 14.09 11.57
N ALA A 380 3.27 14.28 12.59
CA ALA A 380 2.53 13.21 13.26
C ALA A 380 1.19 12.87 12.59
N SER A 381 0.73 13.72 11.65
CA SER A 381 -0.54 13.53 10.96
C SER A 381 -0.37 12.72 9.68
N THR A 382 -1.39 11.92 9.36
CA THR A 382 -1.51 11.23 8.06
C THR A 382 -2.07 12.15 6.96
N GLY A 383 -2.41 13.41 7.29
CA GLY A 383 -2.96 14.41 6.39
C GLY A 383 -4.49 14.44 6.33
N PRO A 384 -5.05 15.36 5.54
CA PRO A 384 -6.48 15.45 5.30
C PRO A 384 -6.98 14.33 4.37
N ALA A 385 -8.30 14.13 4.33
CA ALA A 385 -8.94 13.23 3.39
C ALA A 385 -8.60 13.60 1.94
N THR A 386 -8.34 12.58 1.11
CA THR A 386 -7.99 12.76 -0.31
C THR A 386 -9.21 13.20 -1.11
N LYS A 387 -9.32 14.51 -1.32
CA LYS A 387 -10.39 15.09 -2.15
C LYS A 387 -10.23 14.70 -3.63
N PRO A 388 -11.33 14.66 -4.43
CA PRO A 388 -12.72 14.98 -4.02
C PRO A 388 -13.57 13.76 -3.65
N ILE A 389 -13.05 12.51 -3.73
CA ILE A 389 -13.87 11.30 -3.61
C ILE A 389 -13.77 10.56 -2.27
N VAL A 390 -13.02 11.09 -1.32
CA VAL A 390 -12.82 10.45 -0.01
C VAL A 390 -13.41 11.33 1.10
N GLU A 391 -14.18 10.71 1.97
CA GLU A 391 -14.70 11.28 3.20
C GLU A 391 -14.19 10.48 4.40
N VAL A 392 -13.74 11.17 5.44
CA VAL A 392 -13.21 10.58 6.67
C VAL A 392 -13.99 11.13 7.85
N GLN A 393 -14.47 10.25 8.73
CA GLN A 393 -15.18 10.59 9.95
C GLN A 393 -14.65 9.78 11.13
N MET A 394 -14.90 10.27 12.35
CA MET A 394 -14.67 9.54 13.59
C MET A 394 -15.98 8.98 14.10
N LEU A 395 -15.99 7.70 14.48
CA LEU A 395 -17.19 7.03 15.00
C LEU A 395 -17.00 6.65 16.47
N ASP A 396 -18.09 6.74 17.23
CA ASP A 396 -18.17 6.12 18.55
C ASP A 396 -18.35 4.58 18.45
N ASP A 397 -18.45 3.90 19.59
CA ASP A 397 -18.63 2.44 19.62
C ASP A 397 -19.98 2.01 19.02
N ASP A 398 -21.01 2.87 19.07
CA ASP A 398 -22.33 2.61 18.49
C ASP A 398 -22.38 2.93 16.98
N GLY A 399 -21.33 3.51 16.42
CA GLY A 399 -21.21 3.87 15.00
C GLY A 399 -21.76 5.25 14.65
N ASN A 400 -22.02 6.11 15.63
CA ASN A 400 -22.43 7.50 15.40
C ASN A 400 -21.21 8.37 15.09
N ILE A 401 -21.38 9.36 14.22
CA ILE A 401 -20.34 10.32 13.87
C ILE A 401 -20.09 11.25 15.07
N LEU A 402 -18.83 11.33 15.49
CA LEU A 402 -18.37 12.20 16.57
C LEU A 402 -18.08 13.63 16.06
N PRO A 403 -18.21 14.64 16.92
CA PRO A 403 -17.75 16.00 16.62
C PRO A 403 -16.26 16.05 16.27
N GLN A 404 -15.87 17.02 15.44
CA GLN A 404 -14.48 17.28 15.09
C GLN A 404 -13.63 17.53 16.36
N GLY A 405 -12.44 16.92 16.42
CA GLY A 405 -11.54 16.96 17.57
C GLY A 405 -11.74 15.82 18.57
N GLU A 406 -12.87 15.14 18.55
CA GLU A 406 -13.08 13.96 19.40
C GLU A 406 -12.41 12.72 18.84
N ARG A 407 -11.95 11.85 19.75
CA ARG A 407 -11.31 10.59 19.40
C ARG A 407 -12.36 9.51 19.19
N GLY A 408 -12.23 8.80 18.08
CA GLY A 408 -13.10 7.69 17.73
C GLY A 408 -12.46 6.72 16.75
N GLU A 409 -13.22 5.73 16.32
CA GLU A 409 -12.80 4.83 15.25
C GLU A 409 -12.82 5.58 13.91
N VAL A 410 -11.70 5.58 13.21
CA VAL A 410 -11.58 6.17 11.87
C VAL A 410 -12.45 5.40 10.90
N ALA A 411 -13.31 6.10 10.17
CA ALA A 411 -14.17 5.53 9.15
C ALA A 411 -14.00 6.26 7.82
N ILE A 412 -13.97 5.50 6.73
CA ILE A 412 -13.71 6.02 5.38
C ILE A 412 -14.86 5.68 4.45
N ARG A 413 -15.43 6.69 3.80
CA ARG A 413 -16.42 6.53 2.75
C ARG A 413 -15.86 6.99 1.43
N THR A 414 -15.83 6.09 0.46
CA THR A 414 -15.38 6.36 -0.92
C THR A 414 -15.92 5.30 -1.86
N ILE A 415 -16.17 5.67 -3.10
CA ILE A 415 -16.53 4.70 -4.16
C ILE A 415 -15.44 3.66 -4.38
N ALA A 416 -14.19 3.97 -4.00
CA ALA A 416 -13.05 3.06 -4.07
C ALA A 416 -13.04 1.99 -2.97
N ASN A 417 -13.93 2.02 -1.98
CA ASN A 417 -14.02 0.95 -0.99
C ASN A 417 -14.29 -0.41 -1.66
N PHE A 418 -13.74 -1.47 -1.08
CA PHE A 418 -13.91 -2.85 -1.54
C PHE A 418 -15.37 -3.32 -1.48
N ASN A 419 -15.73 -4.40 -2.15
CA ASN A 419 -17.11 -4.91 -2.11
C ASN A 419 -17.42 -5.71 -0.85
N GLY A 420 -16.38 -6.21 -0.18
CA GLY A 420 -16.48 -7.03 1.01
C GLY A 420 -15.40 -8.11 1.08
N TYR A 421 -15.48 -8.94 2.09
CA TYR A 421 -14.59 -10.09 2.25
C TYR A 421 -15.17 -11.33 1.55
N TRP A 422 -14.35 -12.01 0.75
CA TRP A 422 -14.76 -13.20 -0.01
C TRP A 422 -15.38 -14.26 0.88
N ASN A 423 -16.61 -14.68 0.56
CA ASN A 423 -17.40 -15.67 1.30
C ASN A 423 -17.49 -15.41 2.81
N ASN A 424 -17.46 -14.12 3.22
CA ASN A 424 -17.56 -13.75 4.63
C ASN A 424 -18.51 -12.55 4.82
N GLU A 425 -19.81 -12.81 4.64
CA GLU A 425 -20.86 -11.81 4.75
C GLU A 425 -20.95 -11.18 6.15
N GLY A 426 -20.67 -11.97 7.20
CA GLY A 426 -20.65 -11.47 8.58
C GLY A 426 -19.59 -10.40 8.77
N ALA A 427 -18.34 -10.71 8.42
CA ALA A 427 -17.25 -9.73 8.51
C ALA A 427 -17.46 -8.53 7.57
N THR A 428 -18.08 -8.73 6.41
CA THR A 428 -18.42 -7.65 5.48
C THR A 428 -19.44 -6.71 6.09
N ARG A 429 -20.54 -7.23 6.63
CA ARG A 429 -21.58 -6.42 7.28
C ARG A 429 -21.02 -5.62 8.47
N ASP A 430 -20.20 -6.26 9.31
CA ASP A 430 -19.62 -5.64 10.49
C ASP A 430 -18.57 -4.56 10.15
N ALA A 431 -18.04 -4.59 8.91
CA ALA A 431 -17.05 -3.64 8.43
C ALA A 431 -17.65 -2.30 7.95
N PHE A 432 -18.97 -2.21 7.75
CA PHE A 432 -19.60 -1.01 7.24
C PHE A 432 -20.70 -0.48 8.17
N THR A 433 -20.85 0.84 8.20
CA THR A 433 -22.03 1.49 8.76
C THR A 433 -23.17 1.49 7.74
N ALA A 434 -24.39 1.80 8.19
CA ALA A 434 -25.58 1.90 7.32
C ALA A 434 -25.41 2.96 6.22
N ASP A 435 -24.61 4.01 6.47
CA ASP A 435 -24.36 5.12 5.53
C ASP A 435 -23.12 4.86 4.66
N GLY A 436 -22.58 3.63 4.63
CA GLY A 436 -21.52 3.22 3.74
C GLY A 436 -20.10 3.62 4.17
N PHE A 437 -19.88 4.02 5.42
CA PHE A 437 -18.54 4.19 5.96
C PHE A 437 -17.91 2.84 6.29
N PHE A 438 -16.71 2.59 5.79
CA PHE A 438 -15.89 1.46 6.16
C PHE A 438 -15.18 1.74 7.49
N ARG A 439 -15.35 0.88 8.49
CA ARG A 439 -14.74 0.93 9.81
C ARG A 439 -13.32 0.37 9.74
N THR A 440 -12.31 1.22 9.91
CA THR A 440 -10.92 0.84 9.68
C THR A 440 -10.29 0.01 10.80
N GLY A 441 -10.87 0.07 12.00
CA GLY A 441 -10.29 -0.47 13.22
C GLY A 441 -9.11 0.34 13.76
N ASP A 442 -8.79 1.49 13.14
CA ASP A 442 -7.81 2.45 13.65
C ASP A 442 -8.54 3.51 14.49
N ILE A 443 -7.94 3.94 15.59
CA ILE A 443 -8.45 5.02 16.45
C ILE A 443 -7.69 6.30 16.13
N GLY A 444 -8.42 7.40 15.97
CA GLY A 444 -7.83 8.68 15.62
C GLY A 444 -8.72 9.88 15.96
N TYR A 445 -8.31 11.04 15.50
CA TYR A 445 -9.09 12.28 15.56
C TYR A 445 -8.73 13.19 14.39
N LEU A 446 -9.64 14.09 14.03
CA LEU A 446 -9.39 15.18 13.07
C LEU A 446 -9.11 16.46 13.86
N ASP A 447 -8.02 17.16 13.54
CA ASP A 447 -7.80 18.50 14.09
C ASP A 447 -8.71 19.56 13.44
N GLU A 448 -8.58 20.83 13.87
CA GLU A 448 -9.39 21.94 13.38
C GLU A 448 -9.23 22.22 11.88
N ASP A 449 -8.15 21.76 11.26
CA ASP A 449 -7.88 21.92 9.82
C ASP A 449 -8.27 20.65 9.02
N GLY A 450 -8.84 19.63 9.68
CA GLY A 450 -9.26 18.36 9.08
C GLY A 450 -8.13 17.36 8.84
N TYR A 451 -6.99 17.53 9.49
CA TYR A 451 -5.87 16.59 9.44
C TYR A 451 -6.12 15.41 10.36
N LEU A 452 -5.98 14.21 9.84
CA LEU A 452 -6.15 12.96 10.58
C LEU A 452 -4.88 12.60 11.36
N PHE A 453 -5.06 12.37 12.66
CA PHE A 453 -4.04 11.83 13.55
C PHE A 453 -4.46 10.44 14.00
N ILE A 454 -3.70 9.42 13.60
CA ILE A 454 -3.91 8.04 14.06
C ILE A 454 -3.25 7.91 15.44
N VAL A 455 -4.02 7.48 16.41
CA VAL A 455 -3.56 7.25 17.79
C VAL A 455 -3.04 5.83 17.94
N ASP A 456 -3.84 4.83 17.55
CA ASP A 456 -3.46 3.41 17.58
C ASP A 456 -4.47 2.56 16.80
N ARG A 457 -4.25 1.25 16.74
CA ARG A 457 -5.27 0.28 16.36
C ARG A 457 -6.14 -0.10 17.57
N LYS A 458 -7.44 -0.16 17.36
CA LYS A 458 -8.42 -0.51 18.42
C LYS A 458 -8.02 -1.78 19.19
N LYS A 459 -7.45 -2.77 18.49
CA LYS A 459 -7.00 -4.06 19.04
C LYS A 459 -5.59 -4.06 19.64
N ASP A 460 -4.78 -3.04 19.35
CA ASP A 460 -3.37 -2.95 19.76
C ASP A 460 -3.20 -1.99 20.96
N ILE A 461 -4.24 -1.23 21.31
CA ILE A 461 -4.28 -0.40 22.52
C ILE A 461 -4.06 -1.30 23.73
N ILE A 462 -3.08 -0.93 24.57
CA ILE A 462 -2.78 -1.64 25.82
C ILE A 462 -3.70 -1.10 26.90
N ILE A 463 -4.49 -1.99 27.52
CA ILE A 463 -5.44 -1.61 28.57
C ILE A 463 -4.83 -1.93 29.92
N ARG A 464 -4.18 -0.94 30.53
CA ARG A 464 -3.51 -1.06 31.84
C ARG A 464 -4.39 -0.54 32.97
N GLY A 465 -5.05 -1.44 33.69
CA GLY A 465 -5.88 -1.06 34.84
C GLY A 465 -7.02 -0.09 34.51
N GLY A 466 -7.53 -0.14 33.28
CA GLY A 466 -8.57 0.77 32.76
C GLY A 466 -8.02 1.98 32.01
N GLU A 467 -6.72 2.22 32.01
CA GLU A 467 -6.07 3.28 31.24
C GLU A 467 -5.62 2.77 29.87
N ASN A 468 -5.94 3.52 28.82
CA ASN A 468 -5.57 3.20 27.45
C ASN A 468 -4.18 3.75 27.11
N ILE A 469 -3.25 2.88 26.71
CA ILE A 469 -1.90 3.25 26.31
C ILE A 469 -1.72 2.96 24.83
N SER A 470 -1.34 4.00 24.06
CA SER A 470 -1.00 3.89 22.66
C SER A 470 0.41 3.33 22.48
N CYS A 471 0.55 2.21 21.76
CA CYS A 471 1.86 1.69 21.37
C CYS A 471 2.68 2.71 20.56
N PRO A 472 2.13 3.38 19.51
CA PRO A 472 2.83 4.41 18.75
C PRO A 472 3.32 5.60 19.58
N GLU A 473 2.61 5.99 20.65
CA GLU A 473 3.06 7.07 21.53
C GLU A 473 4.34 6.70 22.29
N VAL A 474 4.38 5.48 22.83
CA VAL A 474 5.57 4.96 23.53
C VAL A 474 6.71 4.73 22.55
N GLU A 475 6.41 4.19 21.37
CA GLU A 475 7.37 4.01 20.28
C GLU A 475 8.00 5.35 19.83
N ALA A 476 7.19 6.38 19.63
CA ALA A 476 7.66 7.70 19.22
C ALA A 476 8.63 8.31 20.25
N ALA A 477 8.31 8.22 21.55
CA ALA A 477 9.17 8.69 22.62
C ALA A 477 10.52 7.96 22.65
N ALA A 478 10.51 6.65 22.40
CA ALA A 478 11.73 5.84 22.40
C ALA A 478 12.59 6.07 21.14
N TYR A 479 12.00 6.34 19.98
CA TYR A 479 12.72 6.68 18.75
C TYR A 479 13.48 8.02 18.80
N GLU A 480 13.20 8.88 19.80
CA GLU A 480 14.01 10.07 20.06
C GLU A 480 15.42 9.73 20.60
N HIS A 481 15.65 8.48 21.02
CA HIS A 481 16.96 8.05 21.49
C HIS A 481 17.88 7.71 20.31
N ASP A 482 19.00 8.44 20.18
CA ASP A 482 19.93 8.35 19.04
C ASP A 482 20.50 6.95 18.76
N SER A 483 20.58 6.10 19.77
CA SER A 483 21.13 4.75 19.63
C SER A 483 20.12 3.74 19.12
N ILE A 484 18.82 4.02 19.18
CA ILE A 484 17.78 3.09 18.74
C ILE A 484 17.66 3.13 17.22
N VAL A 485 17.72 1.95 16.61
CA VAL A 485 17.55 1.74 15.17
C VAL A 485 16.14 1.30 14.87
N GLU A 486 15.62 0.35 15.66
CA GLU A 486 14.33 -0.27 15.45
C GLU A 486 13.72 -0.68 16.81
N LEU A 487 12.41 -0.58 16.92
CA LEU A 487 11.71 -1.02 18.13
C LEU A 487 10.25 -1.36 17.84
N SER A 488 9.63 -2.07 18.78
CA SER A 488 8.17 -2.28 18.83
C SER A 488 7.67 -2.34 20.25
N VAL A 489 6.51 -1.74 20.49
CA VAL A 489 5.79 -1.76 21.78
C VAL A 489 4.52 -2.60 21.62
N PHE A 490 4.21 -3.41 22.63
CA PHE A 490 3.02 -4.27 22.67
C PHE A 490 2.60 -4.59 24.09
N GLY A 491 1.35 -5.02 24.26
CA GLY A 491 0.80 -5.41 25.56
C GLY A 491 1.36 -6.76 26.02
N ILE A 492 1.83 -6.78 27.25
CA ILE A 492 2.21 -7.99 28.01
C ILE A 492 1.15 -8.23 29.07
N ALA A 493 0.70 -9.48 29.21
CA ALA A 493 -0.29 -9.86 30.23
C ALA A 493 0.27 -9.62 31.64
N ASP A 494 -0.53 -8.98 32.50
CA ASP A 494 -0.17 -8.66 33.89
C ASP A 494 -1.33 -9.01 34.84
N GLU A 495 -1.03 -9.75 35.92
CA GLU A 495 -2.06 -10.23 36.85
C GLU A 495 -2.80 -9.09 37.56
N LYS A 496 -2.15 -7.96 37.79
CA LYS A 496 -2.70 -6.83 38.55
C LYS A 496 -3.41 -5.83 37.66
N TYR A 497 -2.85 -5.54 36.47
CA TYR A 497 -3.29 -4.46 35.63
C TYR A 497 -3.99 -4.94 34.33
N GLY A 498 -4.09 -6.26 34.12
CA GLY A 498 -4.58 -6.88 32.91
C GLY A 498 -3.50 -6.91 31.82
N GLU A 499 -3.02 -5.73 31.41
CA GLU A 499 -1.88 -5.58 30.52
C GLU A 499 -0.93 -4.49 31.00
N VAL A 500 0.35 -4.60 30.61
CA VAL A 500 1.38 -3.57 30.77
C VAL A 500 2.17 -3.44 29.46
N PRO A 501 2.75 -2.26 29.14
CA PRO A 501 3.59 -2.13 27.97
C PRO A 501 4.90 -2.91 28.11
N GLY A 502 5.26 -3.66 27.06
CA GLY A 502 6.59 -4.20 26.84
C GLY A 502 7.22 -3.56 25.62
N ILE A 503 8.52 -3.34 25.64
CA ILE A 503 9.30 -2.78 24.53
C ILE A 503 10.45 -3.71 24.14
N VAL A 504 10.51 -4.08 22.86
CA VAL A 504 11.67 -4.73 22.24
C VAL A 504 12.36 -3.73 21.32
N TYR A 505 13.69 -3.65 21.40
CA TYR A 505 14.43 -2.66 20.65
C TYR A 505 15.80 -3.16 20.20
N GLN A 506 16.22 -2.72 19.01
CA GLN A 506 17.53 -2.91 18.45
C GLN A 506 18.30 -1.58 18.48
N THR A 507 19.54 -1.63 18.86
CA THR A 507 20.45 -0.47 18.88
C THR A 507 21.46 -0.53 17.74
N LYS A 508 22.18 0.57 17.52
CA LYS A 508 23.33 0.59 16.61
C LYS A 508 24.36 -0.44 17.01
N ASP A 509 25.10 -0.96 16.04
CA ASP A 509 26.13 -1.98 16.24
C ASP A 509 27.10 -1.59 17.37
N GLY A 510 27.29 -2.52 18.30
CA GLY A 510 28.21 -2.36 19.43
C GLY A 510 27.71 -1.40 20.54
N VAL A 511 26.47 -0.93 20.48
CA VAL A 511 25.88 -0.09 21.51
C VAL A 511 24.97 -0.92 22.41
N THR A 512 25.25 -0.97 23.70
CA THR A 512 24.35 -1.50 24.73
C THR A 512 23.59 -0.33 25.35
N LEU A 513 22.27 -0.43 25.40
CA LEU A 513 21.39 0.52 26.05
C LEU A 513 20.60 -0.23 27.12
N THR A 514 21.00 -0.06 28.38
CA THR A 514 20.39 -0.78 29.50
C THR A 514 18.94 -0.35 29.75
N GLU A 515 18.19 -1.22 30.43
CA GLU A 515 16.81 -0.92 30.87
C GLU A 515 16.76 0.36 31.70
N GLU A 516 17.71 0.55 32.63
CA GLU A 516 17.79 1.73 33.49
C GLU A 516 18.02 3.01 32.67
N GLU A 517 18.91 2.97 31.69
CA GLU A 517 19.20 4.10 30.82
C GLU A 517 17.98 4.47 29.96
N LEU A 518 17.32 3.47 29.35
CA LEU A 518 16.14 3.73 28.53
C LEU A 518 14.96 4.19 29.39
N LYS A 519 14.76 3.65 30.60
CA LYS A 519 13.76 4.15 31.57
C LYS A 519 14.03 5.59 31.97
N ALA A 520 15.27 5.94 32.28
CA ALA A 520 15.64 7.30 32.63
C ALA A 520 15.40 8.28 31.46
N PHE A 521 15.66 7.85 30.22
CA PHE A 521 15.40 8.62 29.02
C PHE A 521 13.90 8.84 28.77
N LEU A 522 13.07 7.81 28.99
CA LEU A 522 11.62 7.87 28.77
C LEU A 522 10.86 8.61 29.89
N ALA A 523 11.38 8.61 31.11
CA ALA A 523 10.69 9.19 32.27
C ALA A 523 10.21 10.64 32.11
N PRO A 524 10.97 11.58 31.53
CA PRO A 524 10.48 12.94 31.29
C PRO A 524 9.55 13.08 30.07
N ARG A 525 9.38 12.00 29.27
CA ARG A 525 8.65 11.98 27.99
C ARG A 525 7.30 11.30 28.08
N LEU A 526 7.14 10.37 29.04
CA LEU A 526 5.94 9.54 29.19
C LEU A 526 5.33 9.71 30.58
N ALA A 527 4.01 9.70 30.63
CA ALA A 527 3.31 9.58 31.90
C ALA A 527 3.69 8.25 32.60
N PRO A 528 3.79 8.20 33.95
CA PRO A 528 4.27 7.02 34.66
C PRO A 528 3.53 5.72 34.33
N PHE A 529 2.23 5.77 34.05
CA PHE A 529 1.44 4.59 33.71
C PHE A 529 1.72 4.06 32.29
N LYS A 530 2.30 4.88 31.40
CA LYS A 530 2.69 4.51 30.02
C LYS A 530 4.10 3.92 29.95
N MET A 531 4.87 4.02 31.03
CA MET A 531 6.23 3.48 31.09
C MET A 531 6.21 1.97 30.84
N PRO A 532 7.02 1.45 29.91
CA PRO A 532 7.17 0.00 29.74
C PRO A 532 7.58 -0.69 31.04
N ALA A 533 6.95 -1.82 31.32
CA ALA A 533 7.29 -2.67 32.45
C ALA A 533 8.39 -3.67 32.10
N HIS A 534 8.51 -4.00 30.82
CA HIS A 534 9.48 -4.96 30.30
C HIS A 534 10.30 -4.35 29.17
N PHE A 535 11.61 -4.59 29.17
CA PHE A 535 12.56 -4.06 28.21
C PHE A 535 13.44 -5.19 27.68
N TRP A 536 13.54 -5.32 26.36
CA TRP A 536 14.36 -6.34 25.73
C TRP A 536 15.19 -5.72 24.60
N GLN A 537 16.50 -5.62 24.81
CA GLN A 537 17.43 -5.31 23.72
C GLN A 537 17.70 -6.59 22.92
N VAL A 538 17.70 -6.46 21.60
CA VAL A 538 18.03 -7.54 20.66
C VAL A 538 19.14 -7.10 19.70
N ASP A 539 19.96 -8.04 19.27
CA ASP A 539 21.04 -7.79 18.32
C ASP A 539 20.58 -7.99 16.86
N GLU A 540 19.58 -8.85 16.65
CA GLU A 540 19.04 -9.16 15.34
C GLU A 540 17.86 -8.22 14.99
N PRO A 541 17.64 -7.94 13.67
CA PRO A 541 16.47 -7.19 13.23
C PRO A 541 15.17 -7.81 13.70
N LEU A 542 14.19 -6.98 14.02
CA LEU A 542 12.88 -7.47 14.47
C LEU A 542 12.16 -8.27 13.37
N PRO A 543 11.36 -9.29 13.74
CA PRO A 543 10.63 -10.11 12.78
C PRO A 543 9.68 -9.26 11.95
N ARG A 544 9.59 -9.59 10.65
CA ARG A 544 8.82 -8.83 9.67
C ARG A 544 7.80 -9.69 8.94
N LEU A 545 6.67 -9.08 8.66
CA LEU A 545 5.72 -9.60 7.70
C LEU A 545 6.29 -9.53 6.27
N GLY A 546 5.72 -10.27 5.33
CA GLY A 546 6.08 -10.17 3.91
C GLY A 546 5.94 -8.76 3.30
N THR A 547 5.20 -7.89 3.96
CA THR A 547 5.07 -6.45 3.63
C THR A 547 6.20 -5.59 4.17
N GLN A 548 7.21 -6.17 4.80
CA GLN A 548 8.33 -5.51 5.49
C GLN A 548 7.93 -4.71 6.75
N LYS A 549 6.69 -4.81 7.19
CA LYS A 549 6.25 -4.27 8.48
C LYS A 549 6.73 -5.18 9.62
N ILE A 550 7.02 -4.59 10.79
CA ILE A 550 7.32 -5.37 12.01
C ILE A 550 6.13 -6.29 12.32
N ASP A 551 6.41 -7.56 12.57
CA ASP A 551 5.41 -8.56 12.97
C ASP A 551 5.15 -8.49 14.48
N ARG A 552 4.34 -7.50 14.86
CA ARG A 552 3.96 -7.27 16.26
C ARG A 552 3.21 -8.47 16.87
N VAL A 553 2.46 -9.23 16.06
CA VAL A 553 1.71 -10.41 16.53
C VAL A 553 2.68 -11.49 16.98
N THR A 554 3.70 -11.79 16.20
CA THR A 554 4.75 -12.75 16.57
C THR A 554 5.51 -12.27 17.79
N LEU A 555 5.93 -10.99 17.85
CA LEU A 555 6.60 -10.43 19.02
C LEU A 555 5.74 -10.57 20.28
N ARG A 556 4.48 -10.12 20.23
CA ARG A 556 3.57 -10.23 21.38
C ARG A 556 3.42 -11.66 21.88
N ARG A 557 3.28 -12.64 20.96
CA ARG A 557 3.18 -14.06 21.32
C ARG A 557 4.45 -14.59 21.98
N GLU A 558 5.61 -14.28 21.41
CA GLU A 558 6.90 -14.78 21.90
C GLU A 558 7.27 -14.21 23.27
N TYR A 559 7.04 -12.92 23.48
CA TYR A 559 7.41 -12.26 24.72
C TYR A 559 6.37 -12.42 25.84
N ASN A 560 5.09 -12.73 25.53
CA ASN A 560 4.13 -13.18 26.55
C ASN A 560 4.37 -14.64 27.01
N ALA A 561 5.18 -15.41 26.29
CA ALA A 561 5.55 -16.77 26.68
C ALA A 561 6.83 -16.84 27.52
N LYS A 562 7.58 -15.73 27.62
CA LYS A 562 8.79 -15.57 28.45
C LYS A 562 8.46 -15.11 29.86
#